data_c9b1ee90fc1642a810eafb2118ce9881
#
_entry.id   c9b1ee90fc1642a810eafb2118ce9881
#
_cell.length_a   1.000
_cell.length_b   1.000
_cell.length_c   1.000
_cell.angle_alpha   90.00
_cell.angle_beta   90.00
_cell.angle_gamma   90.00
#
_symmetry.space_group_name_H-M   'P 1'
#
loop_
_entity.id
_entity.type
_entity.pdbx_description
1 polymer ?
#
loop_
_entity_poly.entity_id
_entity_poly.type
_entity_poly.pdbx_seq_one_letter_code
_entity_poly.pdbx_strand_id
1 'polypeptide(L)'
;MGGVIKRILVIAGPTREKIDPVRYISNYSTGTFGYEIARSAKSRGLDVTLVSGPTLLAAPKGVRLVRVESADDMRKAVLNFLTWSDCVIMTAAVAD
;
A
#
# COMPACT_ATOMS: atom_id res chain seq x y z
N MET A 1 -6.35 24.62 -16.94
CA MET A 1 -6.64 23.20 -16.94
C MET A 1 -6.01 22.49 -15.74
N GLY A 2 -6.76 21.67 -15.08
CA GLY A 2 -6.24 20.90 -13.98
C GLY A 2 -5.11 19.98 -14.42
N GLY A 3 -4.26 19.60 -13.48
CA GLY A 3 -3.18 18.67 -13.75
C GLY A 3 -3.72 17.29 -14.06
N VAL A 4 -2.89 16.52 -14.77
CA VAL A 4 -3.20 15.14 -15.07
C VAL A 4 -2.58 14.27 -13.99
N ILE A 5 -3.35 13.35 -13.42
CA ILE A 5 -2.82 12.39 -12.46
C ILE A 5 -1.99 11.38 -13.21
N LYS A 6 -0.71 11.26 -12.87
CA LYS A 6 0.22 10.32 -13.50
C LYS A 6 0.81 9.32 -12.53
N ARG A 7 0.93 9.71 -11.25
CA ARG A 7 1.58 8.89 -10.23
C ARG A 7 0.63 8.66 -9.09
N ILE A 8 0.37 7.40 -8.81
CA ILE A 8 -0.56 7.01 -7.77
C ILE A 8 0.16 6.22 -6.70
N LEU A 9 -0.06 6.61 -5.45
CA LEU A 9 0.40 5.87 -4.29
C LEU A 9 -0.80 5.15 -3.68
N VAL A 10 -0.76 3.83 -3.67
CA VAL A 10 -1.81 3.00 -3.08
C VAL A 10 -1.26 2.38 -1.80
N ILE A 11 -2.02 2.45 -0.72
CA ILE A 11 -1.64 1.86 0.55
C ILE A 11 -2.65 0.76 0.85
N ALA A 12 -2.17 -0.47 0.99
CA ALA A 12 -3.03 -1.64 1.04
C ALA A 12 -2.57 -2.65 2.09
N GLY A 13 -3.48 -3.55 2.43
CA GLY A 13 -3.20 -4.67 3.30
C GLY A 13 -3.32 -4.33 4.76
N PRO A 14 -3.17 -5.33 5.63
CA PRO A 14 -3.15 -5.10 7.06
C PRO A 14 -1.77 -4.62 7.50
N THR A 15 -1.70 -4.06 8.71
CA THR A 15 -0.42 -3.98 9.42
C THR A 15 -0.39 -5.06 10.47
N ARG A 16 0.80 -5.41 10.92
CA ARG A 16 1.01 -6.41 11.95
C ARG A 16 1.90 -5.83 13.03
N GLU A 17 1.40 -5.83 14.26
CA GLU A 17 2.16 -5.36 15.40
C GLU A 17 2.56 -6.54 16.27
N LYS A 18 3.83 -6.59 16.64
CA LYS A 18 4.35 -7.66 17.47
C LYS A 18 4.05 -7.34 18.94
N ILE A 19 3.28 -8.22 19.60
CA ILE A 19 2.97 -8.05 21.02
C ILE A 19 4.08 -8.64 21.88
N ASP A 20 4.54 -9.84 21.51
CA ASP A 20 5.63 -10.52 22.19
C ASP A 20 6.29 -11.47 21.19
N PRO A 21 7.26 -12.28 21.59
CA PRO A 21 8.00 -13.12 20.64
C PRO A 21 7.17 -14.07 19.80
N VAL A 22 5.93 -14.39 20.22
CA VAL A 22 5.12 -15.38 19.52
C VAL A 22 3.74 -14.87 19.11
N ARG A 23 3.35 -13.67 19.50
CA ARG A 23 2.00 -13.16 19.21
C ARG A 23 2.03 -11.85 18.45
N TYR A 24 1.02 -11.67 17.61
CA TYR A 24 0.87 -10.47 16.79
C TYR A 24 -0.55 -9.97 16.85
N ILE A 25 -0.70 -8.64 16.73
CA ILE A 25 -1.99 -8.03 16.41
C ILE A 25 -1.98 -7.80 14.90
N SER A 26 -3.00 -8.30 14.23
CA SER A 26 -3.11 -8.15 12.78
C SER A 26 -4.57 -7.95 12.40
N ASN A 27 -4.80 -7.06 11.45
CA ASN A 27 -6.11 -6.88 10.88
C ASN A 27 -6.37 -7.95 9.83
N TYR A 28 -7.65 -8.23 9.59
CA TYR A 28 -8.04 -9.25 8.63
C TYR A 28 -8.23 -8.71 7.22
N SER A 29 -7.86 -7.46 6.98
CA SER A 29 -7.86 -6.94 5.63
C SER A 29 -6.88 -7.73 4.78
N THR A 30 -7.35 -8.26 3.66
CA THR A 30 -6.49 -9.06 2.78
C THR A 30 -5.63 -8.21 1.87
N GLY A 31 -5.95 -6.94 1.74
CA GLY A 31 -5.26 -6.07 0.79
C GLY A 31 -5.79 -6.19 -0.63
N THR A 32 -6.73 -7.08 -0.89
CA THR A 32 -7.22 -7.36 -2.24
C THR A 32 -7.69 -6.11 -2.95
N PHE A 33 -8.44 -5.27 -2.26
CA PHE A 33 -9.00 -4.05 -2.87
C PHE A 33 -7.89 -3.11 -3.35
N GLY A 34 -6.89 -2.87 -2.49
CA GLY A 34 -5.76 -2.02 -2.85
C GLY A 34 -4.95 -2.59 -4.00
N TYR A 35 -4.74 -3.90 -4.01
CA TYR A 35 -3.99 -4.54 -5.09
C TYR A 35 -4.75 -4.44 -6.41
N GLU A 36 -6.08 -4.58 -6.40
CA GLU A 36 -6.89 -4.43 -7.59
C GLU A 36 -6.87 -2.99 -8.11
N ILE A 37 -6.91 -2.01 -7.20
CA ILE A 37 -6.79 -0.60 -7.59
C ILE A 37 -5.43 -0.36 -8.26
N ALA A 38 -4.36 -0.90 -7.68
CA ALA A 38 -3.01 -0.73 -8.24
C ALA A 38 -2.91 -1.35 -9.63
N ARG A 39 -3.48 -2.55 -9.80
CA ARG A 39 -3.49 -3.22 -11.10
C ARG A 39 -4.26 -2.41 -12.13
N SER A 40 -5.43 -1.93 -11.76
CA SER A 40 -6.28 -1.14 -12.66
C SER A 40 -5.58 0.16 -13.07
N ALA A 41 -4.98 0.86 -12.11
CA ALA A 41 -4.28 2.10 -12.39
C ALA A 41 -3.11 1.86 -13.34
N LYS A 42 -2.36 0.77 -13.12
CA LYS A 42 -1.22 0.45 -13.98
C LYS A 42 -1.68 0.11 -15.39
N SER A 43 -2.79 -0.60 -15.53
CA SER A 43 -3.32 -0.96 -16.85
C SER A 43 -3.77 0.28 -17.63
N ARG A 44 -4.01 1.38 -16.97
CA ARG A 44 -4.37 2.65 -17.58
C ARG A 44 -3.16 3.52 -17.89
N GLY A 45 -1.95 2.99 -17.71
CA GLY A 45 -0.73 3.70 -18.03
C GLY A 45 -0.22 4.61 -16.95
N LEU A 46 -0.73 4.50 -15.73
CA LEU A 46 -0.27 5.31 -14.63
C LEU A 46 0.97 4.69 -13.98
N ASP A 47 1.77 5.52 -13.34
CA ASP A 47 2.93 5.08 -12.58
C ASP A 47 2.45 4.82 -11.15
N VAL A 48 2.57 3.57 -10.69
CA VAL A 48 1.95 3.14 -9.43
C VAL A 48 3.00 2.65 -8.47
N THR A 49 2.95 3.15 -7.24
CA THR A 49 3.68 2.60 -6.10
C THR A 49 2.64 2.05 -5.13
N LEU A 50 2.83 0.80 -4.72
CA LEU A 50 1.94 0.12 -3.80
C LEU A 50 2.71 -0.17 -2.51
N VAL A 51 2.32 0.50 -1.43
CA VAL A 51 2.83 0.21 -0.09
C VAL A 51 1.90 -0.81 0.53
N SER A 52 2.43 -1.99 0.86
CA SER A 52 1.59 -3.11 1.28
C SER A 52 2.06 -3.67 2.62
N GLY A 53 1.13 -3.84 3.52
CA GLY A 53 1.33 -4.65 4.71
C GLY A 53 1.45 -6.13 4.33
N PRO A 54 1.63 -7.01 5.33
CA PRO A 54 1.83 -8.44 5.06
C PRO A 54 0.61 -9.06 4.38
N THR A 55 0.87 -9.77 3.28
CA THR A 55 -0.16 -10.46 2.53
C THR A 55 0.50 -11.52 1.65
N LEU A 56 -0.28 -12.50 1.23
CA LEU A 56 0.17 -13.52 0.29
C LEU A 56 -0.10 -13.13 -1.16
N LEU A 57 -0.68 -11.96 -1.39
CA LEU A 57 -0.99 -11.53 -2.74
C LEU A 57 0.28 -11.22 -3.52
N ALA A 58 0.27 -11.58 -4.79
CA ALA A 58 1.38 -11.26 -5.70
C ALA A 58 1.28 -9.80 -6.14
N ALA A 59 2.43 -9.15 -6.27
CA ALA A 59 2.48 -7.78 -6.74
C ALA A 59 1.94 -7.70 -8.18
N PRO A 60 1.12 -6.70 -8.49
CA PRO A 60 0.71 -6.50 -9.87
C PRO A 60 1.92 -6.19 -10.75
N LYS A 61 1.91 -6.69 -11.97
CA LYS A 61 3.03 -6.52 -12.88
C LYS A 61 3.26 -5.04 -13.18
N GLY A 62 4.51 -4.63 -13.09
CA GLY A 62 4.90 -3.24 -13.41
C GLY A 62 4.67 -2.23 -12.30
N VAL A 63 4.11 -2.65 -11.18
CA VAL A 63 3.87 -1.79 -10.03
C VAL A 63 5.08 -1.88 -9.09
N ARG A 64 5.53 -0.72 -8.60
CA ARG A 64 6.57 -0.70 -7.57
C ARG A 64 5.95 -1.13 -6.25
N LEU A 65 6.44 -2.23 -5.69
CA LEU A 65 5.92 -2.76 -4.44
C LEU A 65 6.88 -2.44 -3.30
N VAL A 66 6.36 -1.83 -2.24
CA VAL A 66 7.10 -1.57 -1.02
C VAL A 66 6.41 -2.33 0.11
N ARG A 67 7.09 -3.35 0.63
CA ARG A 67 6.51 -4.16 1.70
C ARG A 67 6.86 -3.57 3.05
N VAL A 68 5.86 -3.51 3.92
CA VAL A 68 6.02 -3.03 5.29
C VAL A 68 5.32 -4.01 6.22
N GLU A 69 5.56 -3.89 7.52
CA GLU A 69 4.92 -4.79 8.48
C GLU A 69 4.08 -4.01 9.48
N SER A 70 4.68 -3.11 10.23
CA SER A 70 3.99 -2.36 11.28
C SER A 70 3.34 -1.10 10.75
N ALA A 71 2.46 -0.50 11.55
CA ALA A 71 1.86 0.78 11.24
C ALA A 71 2.94 1.86 11.09
N ASP A 72 3.97 1.81 11.93
CA ASP A 72 5.05 2.79 11.85
C ASP A 72 5.86 2.65 10.56
N ASP A 73 6.15 1.41 10.16
CA ASP A 73 6.82 1.14 8.89
C ASP A 73 5.99 1.67 7.72
N MET A 74 4.69 1.44 7.77
CA MET A 74 3.78 1.92 6.73
C MET A 74 3.79 3.43 6.65
N ARG A 75 3.73 4.10 7.80
CA ARG A 75 3.77 5.56 7.86
C ARG A 75 5.05 6.11 7.22
N LYS A 76 6.18 5.51 7.56
CA LYS A 76 7.47 5.95 7.01
C LYS A 76 7.52 5.78 5.49
N ALA A 77 7.04 4.65 5.00
CA ALA A 77 7.02 4.40 3.57
C ALA A 77 6.10 5.39 2.84
N VAL A 78 4.93 5.66 3.41
CA VAL A 78 3.99 6.62 2.82
C VAL A 78 4.64 8.01 2.74
N LEU A 79 5.30 8.44 3.81
CA LEU A 79 5.96 9.74 3.82
C LEU A 79 7.05 9.83 2.75
N ASN A 80 7.75 8.74 2.49
CA ASN A 80 8.80 8.72 1.47
C ASN A 80 8.26 8.95 0.05
N PHE A 81 7.02 8.56 -0.21
CA PHE A 81 6.44 8.65 -1.54
C PHE A 81 5.40 9.76 -1.68
N LEU A 82 5.10 10.47 -0.59
CA LEU A 82 3.99 11.43 -0.59
C LEU A 82 4.22 12.57 -1.59
N THR A 83 5.44 13.10 -1.64
CA THR A 83 5.75 14.20 -2.55
C THR A 83 5.88 13.72 -4.00
N TRP A 84 6.19 12.44 -4.19
CA TRP A 84 6.25 11.85 -5.53
C TRP A 84 4.86 11.71 -6.15
N SER A 85 3.86 11.43 -5.34
CA SER A 85 2.54 11.05 -5.83
C SER A 85 1.67 12.25 -6.19
N ASP A 86 0.84 12.06 -7.20
CA ASP A 86 -0.22 13.02 -7.56
C ASP A 86 -1.51 12.68 -6.84
N CYS A 87 -1.70 11.41 -6.47
CA CYS A 87 -2.91 10.93 -5.82
C CYS A 87 -2.55 9.83 -4.85
N VAL A 88 -3.15 9.85 -3.67
CA VAL A 88 -2.94 8.83 -2.64
C VAL A 88 -4.28 8.12 -2.38
N ILE A 89 -4.27 6.80 -2.46
CA ILE A 89 -5.46 6.00 -2.18
C ILE A 89 -5.17 5.10 -0.99
N MET A 90 -5.85 5.37 0.10
CA MET A 90 -5.64 4.66 1.36
C MET A 90 -6.71 3.58 1.53
N THR A 91 -6.30 2.32 1.37
CA THR A 91 -7.20 1.18 1.58
C THR A 91 -6.73 0.28 2.72
N ALA A 92 -5.61 0.62 3.36
CA ALA A 92 -5.03 -0.21 4.39
C ALA A 92 -5.87 -0.18 5.67
N ALA A 93 -5.90 -1.32 6.36
CA ALA A 93 -6.43 -1.42 7.71
C ALA A 93 -5.23 -1.50 8.66
N VAL A 94 -5.14 -0.56 9.57
CA VAL A 94 -3.98 -0.41 10.44
C VAL A 94 -4.29 -0.97 11.81
N ALA A 95 -3.43 -1.86 12.31
CA ALA A 95 -3.57 -2.42 13.66
C ALA A 95 -3.15 -1.37 14.70
N ASP A 96 -3.89 -1.33 15.78
CA ASP A 96 -3.56 -0.45 16.91
C ASP A 96 -2.69 -1.15 17.95
#